data_17f16e29a2cf45dff2ae3ccbe00956a1
#
_entry.id   17f16e29a2cf45dff2ae3ccbe00956a1
#
_cell.length_a   1.000
_cell.length_b   1.000
_cell.length_c   1.000
_cell.angle_alpha   90.00
_cell.angle_beta   90.00
_cell.angle_gamma   90.00
#
_symmetry.space_group_name_H-M   'P 1'
#
loop_
_entity.id
_entity.type
_entity.pdbx_description
1 polymer ?
#
loop_
_entity_poly.entity_id
_entity_poly.type
_entity_poly.pdbx_seq_one_letter_code
_entity_poly.pdbx_strand_id
1 'polypeptide(L)'
;QAKTPIDEIKSRVLEAAKILQIESLFERLPKQLSGGQRQRVAIGRAIVRNPKVFLFDEPLSNLDAALRVQTRIEIAKLHNQLAATMIYVTHDQVEAMTLADRIVVINEGIIEQVGTPIELYNSPKNQFVAEFIGSPKMNMINLKDGHKLNMTNLNIPSGANKIGIR
;
A
#
# COMPACT_ATOMS: atom_id res chain seq x y z
N GLN A 1 15.95 -29.70 2.71
CA GLN A 1 16.28 -28.40 3.32
C GLN A 1 17.81 -28.25 3.27
N ALA A 2 18.31 -27.26 2.55
CA ALA A 2 19.72 -26.94 2.57
C ALA A 2 20.11 -26.53 4.00
N LYS A 3 21.08 -27.21 4.58
CA LYS A 3 21.61 -26.88 5.92
C LYS A 3 22.47 -25.63 5.78
N THR A 4 21.89 -24.46 6.03
CA THR A 4 22.63 -23.19 6.10
C THR A 4 23.54 -23.21 7.33
N PRO A 5 24.82 -22.84 7.23
CA PRO A 5 25.73 -22.74 8.38
C PRO A 5 25.19 -21.80 9.47
N ILE A 6 25.43 -22.16 10.74
CA ILE A 6 24.91 -21.38 11.89
C ILE A 6 25.39 -19.94 11.87
N ASP A 7 26.63 -19.69 11.48
CA ASP A 7 27.17 -18.33 11.45
C ASP A 7 26.53 -17.47 10.37
N GLU A 8 26.17 -18.06 9.23
CA GLU A 8 25.42 -17.39 8.19
C GLU A 8 23.99 -17.06 8.65
N ILE A 9 23.34 -17.99 9.36
CA ILE A 9 22.01 -17.73 9.97
C ILE A 9 22.09 -16.57 10.93
N LYS A 10 23.06 -16.56 11.85
CA LYS A 10 23.26 -15.46 12.81
C LYS A 10 23.49 -14.13 12.12
N SER A 11 24.34 -14.09 11.10
CA SER A 11 24.61 -12.86 10.34
C SER A 11 23.35 -12.30 9.70
N ARG A 12 22.57 -13.14 9.00
CA ARG A 12 21.31 -12.73 8.33
C ARG A 12 20.26 -12.26 9.36
N VAL A 13 20.16 -12.93 10.52
CA VAL A 13 19.23 -12.54 11.58
C VAL A 13 19.62 -11.18 12.17
N LEU A 14 20.89 -10.95 12.44
CA LEU A 14 21.39 -9.66 12.94
C LEU A 14 21.16 -8.53 11.94
N GLU A 15 21.41 -8.77 10.66
CA GLU A 15 21.17 -7.80 9.60
C GLU A 15 19.68 -7.42 9.52
N ALA A 16 18.78 -8.41 9.45
CA ALA A 16 17.34 -8.18 9.44
C ALA A 16 16.86 -7.45 10.71
N ALA A 17 17.42 -7.79 11.88
CA ALA A 17 17.08 -7.13 13.14
C ALA A 17 17.51 -5.67 13.17
N LYS A 18 18.68 -5.32 12.64
CA LYS A 18 19.16 -3.95 12.51
C LYS A 18 18.25 -3.12 11.58
N ILE A 19 17.90 -3.66 10.41
CA ILE A 19 17.00 -3.00 9.45
C ILE A 19 15.66 -2.65 10.14
N LEU A 20 15.14 -3.57 10.96
CA LEU A 20 13.83 -3.44 11.60
C LEU A 20 13.89 -2.81 13.01
N GLN A 21 15.09 -2.53 13.52
CA GLN A 21 15.31 -1.98 14.87
C GLN A 21 14.68 -2.85 15.98
N ILE A 22 14.89 -4.17 15.90
CA ILE A 22 14.33 -5.15 16.84
C ILE A 22 15.39 -5.95 17.60
N GLU A 23 16.66 -5.54 17.59
CA GLU A 23 17.75 -6.24 18.30
C GLU A 23 17.46 -6.38 19.79
N SER A 24 16.86 -5.36 20.43
CA SER A 24 16.49 -5.36 21.84
C SER A 24 15.36 -6.34 22.19
N LEU A 25 14.76 -7.00 21.18
CA LEU A 25 13.64 -7.90 21.37
C LEU A 25 14.01 -9.38 21.29
N PHE A 26 15.28 -9.73 21.06
CA PHE A 26 15.71 -11.11 20.84
C PHE A 26 15.35 -12.06 22.00
N GLU A 27 15.42 -11.56 23.22
CA GLU A 27 15.12 -12.36 24.42
C GLU A 27 13.63 -12.36 24.83
N ARG A 28 12.77 -11.65 24.04
CA ARG A 28 11.35 -11.55 24.35
C ARG A 28 10.55 -12.67 23.69
N LEU A 29 9.61 -13.21 24.44
CA LEU A 29 8.62 -14.12 23.90
C LEU A 29 7.55 -13.37 23.09
N PRO A 30 6.91 -13.97 22.07
CA PRO A 30 5.89 -13.32 21.24
C PRO A 30 4.75 -12.65 22.04
N LYS A 31 4.35 -13.23 23.17
CA LYS A 31 3.34 -12.68 24.08
C LYS A 31 3.74 -11.37 24.78
N GLN A 32 5.04 -11.09 24.83
CA GLN A 32 5.60 -9.90 25.45
C GLN A 32 5.83 -8.74 24.46
N LEU A 33 5.47 -8.98 23.18
CA LEU A 33 5.64 -8.01 22.09
C LEU A 33 4.35 -7.24 21.87
N SER A 34 4.46 -5.94 21.58
CA SER A 34 3.34 -5.15 21.06
C SER A 34 2.91 -5.61 19.66
N GLY A 35 1.74 -5.15 19.17
CA GLY A 35 1.26 -5.46 17.82
C GLY A 35 2.29 -5.14 16.74
N GLY A 36 2.83 -3.92 16.73
CA GLY A 36 3.85 -3.50 15.78
C GLY A 36 5.18 -4.25 15.93
N GLN A 37 5.60 -4.58 17.16
CA GLN A 37 6.80 -5.40 17.38
C GLN A 37 6.62 -6.81 16.81
N ARG A 38 5.46 -7.46 17.03
CA ARG A 38 5.15 -8.76 16.42
C ARG A 38 5.19 -8.69 14.90
N GLN A 39 4.67 -7.61 14.32
CA GLN A 39 4.67 -7.42 12.88
C GLN A 39 6.09 -7.26 12.32
N ARG A 40 6.95 -6.44 12.96
CA ARG A 40 8.36 -6.33 12.58
C ARG A 40 9.08 -7.66 12.64
N VAL A 41 8.83 -8.45 13.67
CA VAL A 41 9.39 -9.81 13.77
C VAL A 41 8.89 -10.70 12.62
N ALA A 42 7.61 -10.62 12.24
CA ALA A 42 7.06 -11.37 11.11
C ALA A 42 7.73 -10.95 9.78
N ILE A 43 7.94 -9.66 9.56
CA ILE A 43 8.68 -9.13 8.41
C ILE A 43 10.14 -9.62 8.43
N GLY A 44 10.81 -9.56 9.59
CA GLY A 44 12.18 -10.04 9.75
C GLY A 44 12.35 -11.52 9.37
N ARG A 45 11.39 -12.35 9.74
CA ARG A 45 11.37 -13.77 9.33
C ARG A 45 11.30 -13.95 7.80
N ALA A 46 10.64 -13.04 7.09
CA ALA A 46 10.62 -13.05 5.63
C ALA A 46 11.94 -12.56 5.04
N ILE A 47 12.53 -11.48 5.58
CA ILE A 47 13.81 -10.91 5.12
C ILE A 47 14.95 -11.92 5.23
N VAL A 48 15.08 -12.63 6.36
CA VAL A 48 16.14 -13.62 6.60
C VAL A 48 16.18 -14.71 5.51
N ARG A 49 15.04 -14.99 4.87
CA ARG A 49 14.96 -15.96 3.77
C ARG A 49 15.50 -15.42 2.45
N ASN A 50 15.80 -14.12 2.37
CA ASN A 50 16.24 -13.41 1.17
C ASN A 50 15.39 -13.75 -0.07
N PRO A 51 14.08 -13.51 -0.03
CA PRO A 51 13.18 -13.84 -1.12
C PRO A 51 13.36 -12.86 -2.28
N LYS A 52 13.12 -13.32 -3.51
CA LYS A 52 13.08 -12.45 -4.70
C LYS A 52 11.82 -11.56 -4.72
N VAL A 53 10.75 -12.00 -4.07
CA VAL A 53 9.45 -11.30 -4.01
C VAL A 53 8.89 -11.41 -2.60
N PHE A 54 8.46 -10.27 -2.04
CA PHE A 54 7.68 -10.20 -0.80
C PHE A 54 6.20 -10.11 -1.13
N LEU A 55 5.38 -10.83 -0.36
CA LEU A 55 3.92 -10.75 -0.42
C LEU A 55 3.41 -10.23 0.92
N PHE A 56 2.73 -9.10 0.89
CA PHE A 56 2.04 -8.50 2.02
C PHE A 56 0.54 -8.53 1.78
N ASP A 57 -0.19 -9.27 2.60
CA ASP A 57 -1.64 -9.36 2.52
C ASP A 57 -2.25 -8.59 3.69
N GLU A 58 -2.76 -7.38 3.41
CA GLU A 58 -3.35 -6.44 4.38
C GLU A 58 -2.54 -6.28 5.68
N PRO A 59 -1.22 -6.00 5.61
CA PRO A 59 -0.35 -6.09 6.77
C PRO A 59 -0.67 -5.06 7.87
N LEU A 60 -1.40 -3.99 7.57
CA LEU A 60 -1.70 -2.91 8.52
C LEU A 60 -3.15 -2.90 9.02
N SER A 61 -3.99 -3.83 8.56
CA SER A 61 -5.44 -3.85 8.85
C SER A 61 -5.77 -3.94 10.36
N ASN A 62 -4.93 -4.63 11.13
CA ASN A 62 -5.14 -4.88 12.56
C ASN A 62 -4.40 -3.89 13.49
N LEU A 63 -3.91 -2.77 12.95
CA LEU A 63 -3.18 -1.76 13.72
C LEU A 63 -4.05 -0.54 14.00
N ASP A 64 -3.84 0.10 15.16
CA ASP A 64 -4.41 1.41 15.43
C ASP A 64 -3.83 2.49 14.50
N ALA A 65 -4.48 3.64 14.41
CA ALA A 65 -4.15 4.67 13.43
C ALA A 65 -2.72 5.19 13.56
N ALA A 66 -2.22 5.40 14.77
CA ALA A 66 -0.88 5.93 15.02
C ALA A 66 0.19 4.91 14.62
N LEU A 67 0.01 3.65 15.03
CA LEU A 67 0.91 2.56 14.70
C LEU A 67 0.89 2.23 13.20
N ARG A 68 -0.26 2.36 12.54
CA ARG A 68 -0.40 2.19 11.08
C ARG A 68 0.46 3.20 10.32
N VAL A 69 0.41 4.48 10.69
CA VAL A 69 1.24 5.52 10.06
C VAL A 69 2.72 5.21 10.23
N GLN A 70 3.15 4.87 11.46
CA GLN A 70 4.55 4.55 11.72
C GLN A 70 5.01 3.32 10.93
N THR A 71 4.24 2.25 10.94
CA THR A 71 4.59 1.00 10.24
C THR A 71 4.62 1.19 8.72
N ARG A 72 3.75 2.05 8.16
CA ARG A 72 3.80 2.42 6.75
C ARG A 72 5.13 3.06 6.39
N ILE A 73 5.62 4.01 7.19
CA ILE A 73 6.93 4.65 6.99
C ILE A 73 8.06 3.60 7.05
N GLU A 74 7.97 2.64 7.95
CA GLU A 74 8.97 1.56 8.06
C GLU A 74 8.95 0.64 6.85
N ILE A 75 7.77 0.28 6.33
CA ILE A 75 7.65 -0.51 5.10
C ILE A 75 8.22 0.24 3.89
N ALA A 76 7.95 1.55 3.76
CA ALA A 76 8.53 2.36 2.70
C ALA A 76 10.07 2.40 2.76
N LYS A 77 10.65 2.56 3.95
CA LYS A 77 12.10 2.49 4.16
C LYS A 77 12.66 1.12 3.79
N LEU A 78 11.96 0.07 4.21
CA LEU A 78 12.35 -1.31 3.93
C LEU A 78 12.35 -1.60 2.42
N HIS A 79 11.32 -1.14 1.69
CA HIS A 79 11.26 -1.26 0.24
C HIS A 79 12.49 -0.65 -0.43
N ASN A 80 12.85 0.58 -0.05
CA ASN A 80 14.03 1.27 -0.57
C ASN A 80 15.35 0.57 -0.22
N GLN A 81 15.45 -0.05 0.97
CA GLN A 81 16.67 -0.71 1.42
C GLN A 81 16.90 -2.08 0.78
N LEU A 82 15.83 -2.86 0.60
CA LEU A 82 15.93 -4.23 0.09
C LEU A 82 16.01 -4.29 -1.44
N ALA A 83 15.60 -3.24 -2.15
CA ALA A 83 15.49 -3.21 -3.62
C ALA A 83 14.80 -4.47 -4.21
N ALA A 84 13.89 -5.07 -3.44
CA ALA A 84 13.19 -6.29 -3.78
C ALA A 84 11.78 -5.99 -4.31
N THR A 85 11.29 -6.84 -5.20
CA THR A 85 9.90 -6.74 -5.65
C THR A 85 8.94 -7.03 -4.49
N MET A 86 7.99 -6.11 -4.24
CA MET A 86 6.98 -6.27 -3.21
C MET A 86 5.59 -6.24 -3.85
N ILE A 87 4.77 -7.24 -3.54
CA ILE A 87 3.34 -7.25 -3.84
C ILE A 87 2.61 -6.95 -2.54
N TYR A 88 1.84 -5.88 -2.53
CA TYR A 88 1.17 -5.37 -1.35
C TYR A 88 -0.34 -5.29 -1.61
N VAL A 89 -1.12 -6.09 -0.90
CA VAL A 89 -2.59 -6.08 -0.96
C VAL A 89 -3.10 -5.18 0.15
N THR A 90 -3.96 -4.24 -0.19
CA THR A 90 -4.62 -3.34 0.76
C THR A 90 -5.95 -2.85 0.22
N HIS A 91 -6.88 -2.54 1.11
CA HIS A 91 -8.09 -1.78 0.82
C HIS A 91 -7.96 -0.29 1.22
N ASP A 92 -6.83 0.11 1.80
CA ASP A 92 -6.54 1.49 2.19
C ASP A 92 -5.85 2.23 1.03
N GLN A 93 -6.56 3.19 0.45
CA GLN A 93 -6.03 3.98 -0.66
C GLN A 93 -4.80 4.82 -0.28
N VAL A 94 -4.68 5.25 0.99
CA VAL A 94 -3.50 6.01 1.43
C VAL A 94 -2.26 5.13 1.43
N GLU A 95 -2.39 3.85 1.82
CA GLU A 95 -1.31 2.88 1.72
C GLU A 95 -0.90 2.68 0.25
N ALA A 96 -1.88 2.40 -0.63
CA ALA A 96 -1.61 2.20 -2.04
C ALA A 96 -0.93 3.42 -2.69
N MET A 97 -1.45 4.63 -2.43
CA MET A 97 -0.93 5.87 -3.01
C MET A 97 0.46 6.28 -2.50
N THR A 98 0.85 5.84 -1.29
CA THR A 98 2.12 6.25 -0.66
C THR A 98 3.21 5.21 -0.75
N LEU A 99 2.87 3.93 -0.90
CA LEU A 99 3.85 2.84 -0.88
C LEU A 99 4.16 2.29 -2.27
N ALA A 100 3.22 2.37 -3.21
CA ALA A 100 3.34 1.65 -4.46
C ALA A 100 4.03 2.47 -5.56
N ASP A 101 4.92 1.84 -6.33
CA ASP A 101 5.40 2.34 -7.62
C ASP A 101 4.30 2.18 -8.69
N ARG A 102 3.53 1.09 -8.61
CA ARG A 102 2.40 0.80 -9.48
C ARG A 102 1.24 0.22 -8.68
N ILE A 103 0.04 0.67 -8.99
CA ILE A 103 -1.21 0.20 -8.38
C ILE A 103 -1.99 -0.60 -9.42
N VAL A 104 -2.54 -1.72 -8.99
CA VAL A 104 -3.54 -2.50 -9.74
C VAL A 104 -4.87 -2.33 -9.00
N VAL A 105 -5.82 -1.65 -9.62
CA VAL A 105 -7.19 -1.52 -9.09
C VAL A 105 -8.02 -2.68 -9.59
N ILE A 106 -8.58 -3.44 -8.64
CA ILE A 106 -9.40 -4.62 -8.91
C ILE A 106 -10.81 -4.39 -8.38
N ASN A 107 -11.80 -4.72 -9.17
CA ASN A 107 -13.21 -4.68 -8.79
C ASN A 107 -13.89 -5.98 -9.26
N GLU A 108 -14.56 -6.69 -8.35
CA GLU A 108 -15.26 -7.95 -8.64
C GLU A 108 -14.41 -8.96 -9.43
N GLY A 109 -13.11 -9.04 -9.12
CA GLY A 109 -12.17 -9.95 -9.80
C GLY A 109 -11.65 -9.46 -11.16
N ILE A 110 -12.05 -8.27 -11.61
CA ILE A 110 -11.61 -7.67 -12.86
C ILE A 110 -10.61 -6.55 -12.60
N ILE A 111 -9.55 -6.49 -13.41
CA ILE A 111 -8.59 -5.38 -13.36
C ILE A 111 -9.19 -4.18 -14.07
N GLU A 112 -9.50 -3.13 -13.32
CA GLU A 112 -10.06 -1.87 -13.81
C GLU A 112 -8.99 -0.98 -14.43
N GLN A 113 -7.89 -0.79 -13.72
CA GLN A 113 -6.76 0.01 -14.19
C GLN A 113 -5.45 -0.41 -13.52
N VAL A 114 -4.36 -0.25 -14.25
CA VAL A 114 -2.99 -0.41 -13.75
C VAL A 114 -2.21 0.84 -14.13
N GLY A 115 -1.49 1.42 -13.17
CA GLY A 115 -0.67 2.61 -13.40
C GLY A 115 0.06 3.08 -12.15
N THR A 116 0.80 4.17 -12.26
CA THR A 116 1.39 4.85 -11.11
C THR A 116 0.29 5.53 -10.28
N PRO A 117 0.52 5.80 -8.99
CA PRO A 117 -0.43 6.52 -8.15
C PRO A 117 -0.95 7.82 -8.80
N ILE A 118 -0.05 8.61 -9.36
CA ILE A 118 -0.37 9.90 -10.00
C ILE A 118 -1.20 9.70 -11.28
N GLU A 119 -0.90 8.69 -12.10
CA GLU A 119 -1.71 8.37 -13.29
C GLU A 119 -3.14 7.99 -12.92
N LEU A 120 -3.32 7.13 -11.91
CA LEU A 120 -4.65 6.74 -11.47
C LEU A 120 -5.46 7.92 -10.90
N TYR A 121 -4.76 8.83 -10.22
CA TYR A 121 -5.38 10.03 -9.64
C TYR A 121 -5.79 11.03 -10.72
N ASN A 122 -4.90 11.35 -11.66
CA ASN A 122 -5.12 12.39 -12.67
C ASN A 122 -5.95 11.91 -13.87
N SER A 123 -5.84 10.62 -14.23
CA SER A 123 -6.45 10.04 -15.43
C SER A 123 -7.13 8.72 -15.12
N PRO A 124 -8.17 8.72 -14.26
CA PRO A 124 -8.91 7.51 -13.97
C PRO A 124 -9.65 7.02 -15.22
N LYS A 125 -9.54 5.73 -15.52
CA LYS A 125 -10.11 5.11 -16.73
C LYS A 125 -11.63 5.05 -16.70
N ASN A 126 -12.22 4.97 -15.51
CA ASN A 126 -13.66 4.89 -15.33
C ASN A 126 -14.10 5.50 -13.99
N GLN A 127 -15.41 5.56 -13.75
CA GLN A 127 -16.01 6.12 -12.55
C GLN A 127 -15.55 5.40 -11.28
N PHE A 128 -15.46 4.05 -11.30
CA PHE A 128 -15.03 3.27 -10.15
C PHE A 128 -13.64 3.69 -9.68
N VAL A 129 -12.67 3.76 -10.59
CA VAL A 129 -11.30 4.20 -10.26
C VAL A 129 -11.29 5.63 -9.75
N ALA A 130 -12.07 6.53 -10.38
CA ALA A 130 -12.17 7.94 -9.99
C ALA A 130 -12.70 8.14 -8.56
N GLU A 131 -13.67 7.32 -8.15
CA GLU A 131 -14.26 7.35 -6.81
C GLU A 131 -13.44 6.58 -5.77
N PHE A 132 -12.71 5.54 -6.21
CA PHE A 132 -11.91 4.71 -5.33
C PHE A 132 -10.56 5.36 -4.99
N ILE A 133 -9.91 6.04 -5.94
CA ILE A 133 -8.60 6.64 -5.77
C ILE A 133 -8.72 8.12 -5.42
N GLY A 134 -8.17 8.51 -4.28
CA GLY A 134 -8.07 9.91 -3.81
C GLY A 134 -8.87 10.19 -2.55
N SER A 135 -8.30 10.99 -1.66
CA SER A 135 -8.95 11.50 -0.45
C SER A 135 -8.80 13.03 -0.42
N PRO A 136 -9.91 13.78 -0.50
CA PRO A 136 -11.30 13.33 -0.64
C PRO A 136 -11.60 12.64 -1.97
N LYS A 137 -12.68 11.84 -1.99
CA LYS A 137 -13.18 11.18 -3.22
C LYS A 137 -13.59 12.22 -4.26
N MET A 138 -13.54 11.84 -5.54
CA MET A 138 -14.05 12.67 -6.62
C MET A 138 -15.56 12.91 -6.44
N ASN A 139 -15.98 14.17 -6.52
CA ASN A 139 -17.39 14.53 -6.47
C ASN A 139 -18.02 14.27 -7.86
N MET A 140 -18.98 13.36 -7.94
CA MET A 140 -19.68 13.05 -9.19
C MET A 140 -21.00 13.79 -9.25
N ILE A 141 -21.15 14.64 -10.27
CA ILE A 141 -22.37 15.45 -10.50
C ILE A 141 -23.11 14.89 -11.73
N ASN A 142 -24.37 14.54 -11.56
CA ASN A 142 -25.21 14.12 -12.67
C ASN A 142 -25.67 15.34 -13.49
N LEU A 143 -25.46 15.33 -14.77
CA LEU A 143 -25.87 16.43 -15.67
C LEU A 143 -27.36 16.43 -15.96
N LYS A 144 -28.06 15.30 -15.74
CA LYS A 144 -29.52 15.16 -15.97
C LYS A 144 -30.40 15.82 -14.91
N ASP A 145 -29.86 16.14 -13.73
CA ASP A 145 -30.63 16.64 -12.60
C ASP A 145 -30.92 18.16 -12.66
N GLY A 146 -30.78 18.78 -13.83
CA GLY A 146 -31.19 20.17 -14.06
C GLY A 146 -30.36 21.22 -13.31
N HIS A 147 -29.28 20.81 -12.65
CA HIS A 147 -28.36 21.74 -12.05
C HIS A 147 -27.67 22.57 -13.14
N LYS A 148 -28.10 23.83 -13.29
CA LYS A 148 -27.38 24.82 -14.10
C LYS A 148 -26.05 25.14 -13.42
N LEU A 149 -25.08 24.26 -13.61
CA LEU A 149 -23.70 24.61 -13.33
C LEU A 149 -23.35 25.72 -14.34
N ASN A 150 -23.17 26.94 -13.86
CA ASN A 150 -22.65 28.05 -14.69
C ASN A 150 -21.19 27.75 -15.07
N MET A 151 -21.00 26.77 -15.95
CA MET A 151 -19.70 26.31 -16.43
C MET A 151 -19.36 26.98 -17.77
N THR A 152 -19.15 28.28 -17.73
CA THR A 152 -18.89 29.09 -18.94
C THR A 152 -17.63 28.73 -19.71
N ASN A 153 -16.75 27.87 -19.14
CA ASN A 153 -15.45 27.55 -19.75
C ASN A 153 -15.13 26.03 -19.82
N LEU A 154 -16.10 25.14 -19.58
CA LEU A 154 -15.87 23.69 -19.66
C LEU A 154 -16.43 23.14 -20.98
N ASN A 155 -15.55 22.57 -21.80
CA ASN A 155 -15.93 21.88 -23.01
C ASN A 155 -16.43 20.48 -22.63
N ILE A 156 -17.74 20.34 -22.43
CA ILE A 156 -18.36 19.07 -22.04
C ILE A 156 -18.65 18.27 -23.32
N PRO A 157 -18.11 17.04 -23.47
CA PRO A 157 -18.41 16.20 -24.63
C PRO A 157 -19.92 15.94 -24.76
N SER A 158 -20.43 15.91 -26.00
CA SER A 158 -21.80 15.56 -26.28
C SER A 158 -22.08 14.13 -25.79
N GLY A 159 -23.12 13.95 -24.96
CA GLY A 159 -23.49 12.66 -24.38
C GLY A 159 -22.90 12.38 -22.99
N ALA A 160 -22.12 13.26 -22.41
CA ALA A 160 -21.68 13.15 -21.03
C ALA A 160 -22.89 13.17 -20.07
N ASN A 161 -22.98 12.17 -19.20
CA ASN A 161 -24.06 12.05 -18.21
C ASN A 161 -23.61 12.53 -16.81
N LYS A 162 -22.33 12.58 -16.56
CA LYS A 162 -21.73 12.95 -15.26
C LYS A 162 -20.45 13.76 -15.45
N ILE A 163 -20.16 14.62 -14.49
CA ILE A 163 -18.90 15.33 -14.35
C ILE A 163 -18.27 14.97 -13.01
N GLY A 164 -16.99 14.62 -13.01
CA GLY A 164 -16.20 14.42 -11.81
C GLY A 164 -15.38 15.67 -11.49
N ILE A 165 -15.44 16.12 -10.24
CA ILE A 165 -14.66 17.26 -9.73
C ILE A 165 -13.89 16.81 -8.48
N ARG A 166 -12.60 17.11 -8.46
CA ARG A 166 -11.71 16.91 -7.29
C ARG A 166 -11.34 18.24 -6.65
#